data_a0c5e3b1e3eed0167cdb8d5ed371d2a3
#
_entry.id   a0c5e3b1e3eed0167cdb8d5ed371d2a3
#
_cell.length_a   1.000
_cell.length_b   1.000
_cell.length_c   1.000
_cell.angle_alpha   90.00
_cell.angle_beta   90.00
_cell.angle_gamma   90.00
#
_symmetry.space_group_name_H-M   'P 1'
#
loop_
_entity.id
_entity.type
_entity.pdbx_description
1 polymer ?
#
loop_
_entity_poly.entity_id
_entity_poly.type
_entity_poly.pdbx_seq_one_letter_code
_entity_poly.pdbx_strand_id
1 'polypeptide(L)'
;MGLRYRAPRNATQGRENSRASVFPVTTSDDGNPEQPTLKDQLVGTWNLVSYRVEEKDTGTFINAMGPSPRGRVIFTPDGWVAFNLEGSHRHPAETEADYPGLMKTLVAYIGRYRVEGNQWIKQVQTAWAPEWVGTEQRRTVVVSGTTADVTTPWRKMPNWAQGRLSRSLIRFQRAEDGA
;
A
#
# COMPACT_ATOMS: atom_id res chain seq x y z
N MET A 1 -57.65 -4.06 16.60
CA MET A 1 -57.76 -3.59 15.21
C MET A 1 -56.48 -3.93 14.49
N GLY A 2 -56.47 -5.08 13.85
CA GLY A 2 -55.25 -5.62 13.19
C GLY A 2 -55.31 -5.39 11.70
N LEU A 3 -54.28 -4.82 11.16
CA LEU A 3 -54.06 -4.80 9.72
C LEU A 3 -52.98 -5.84 9.36
N ARG A 4 -53.45 -6.88 8.66
CA ARG A 4 -52.63 -7.90 8.04
C ARG A 4 -52.19 -7.37 6.69
N TYR A 5 -50.88 -7.24 6.47
CA TYR A 5 -50.30 -6.99 5.15
C TYR A 5 -49.97 -8.31 4.47
N ARG A 6 -50.56 -8.52 3.30
CA ARG A 6 -50.46 -9.73 2.48
C ARG A 6 -49.38 -9.51 1.42
N ALA A 7 -48.36 -10.33 1.39
CA ALA A 7 -47.34 -10.34 0.34
C ALA A 7 -47.87 -10.94 -0.97
N PRO A 8 -47.47 -10.46 -2.13
CA PRO A 8 -47.63 -11.20 -3.38
C PRO A 8 -46.40 -12.09 -3.63
N ARG A 9 -46.67 -13.37 -3.90
CA ARG A 9 -45.75 -14.28 -4.54
C ARG A 9 -45.65 -13.92 -6.02
N ASN A 10 -44.42 -13.82 -6.56
CA ASN A 10 -44.19 -14.30 -7.91
C ASN A 10 -42.73 -14.75 -8.03
N ALA A 11 -42.59 -15.98 -8.40
CA ALA A 11 -41.36 -16.61 -8.82
C ALA A 11 -41.03 -16.19 -10.25
N THR A 12 -39.78 -15.90 -10.55
CA THR A 12 -39.20 -16.25 -11.85
C THR A 12 -37.71 -16.43 -11.69
N GLN A 13 -37.26 -17.58 -12.16
CA GLN A 13 -35.89 -18.03 -12.33
C GLN A 13 -35.11 -17.09 -13.23
N GLY A 14 -33.81 -17.06 -13.02
CA GLY A 14 -32.96 -16.81 -14.17
C GLY A 14 -31.66 -16.10 -13.93
N ARG A 15 -30.60 -16.91 -13.95
CA ARG A 15 -29.26 -16.61 -14.42
C ARG A 15 -28.28 -15.98 -13.45
N GLU A 16 -27.45 -16.82 -12.91
CA GLU A 16 -26.04 -16.56 -12.61
C GLU A 16 -25.41 -15.77 -13.75
N ASN A 17 -24.97 -14.55 -13.45
CA ASN A 17 -23.95 -13.88 -14.24
C ASN A 17 -22.77 -13.60 -13.32
N SER A 18 -21.86 -14.55 -13.35
CA SER A 18 -20.48 -14.35 -12.93
C SER A 18 -19.90 -13.19 -13.75
N ARG A 19 -19.91 -11.98 -13.21
CA ARG A 19 -19.20 -10.85 -13.77
C ARG A 19 -17.73 -10.98 -13.39
N ALA A 20 -17.00 -11.70 -14.23
CA ALA A 20 -15.57 -11.50 -14.32
C ALA A 20 -15.33 -10.01 -14.62
N SER A 21 -14.54 -9.37 -13.78
CA SER A 21 -14.08 -7.99 -13.97
C SER A 21 -13.16 -7.97 -15.20
N VAL A 22 -13.73 -7.69 -16.36
CA VAL A 22 -12.99 -7.52 -17.61
C VAL A 22 -12.43 -6.10 -17.59
N PHE A 23 -11.13 -5.98 -17.29
CA PHE A 23 -10.41 -4.73 -17.54
C PHE A 23 -10.48 -4.42 -19.05
N PRO A 24 -10.74 -3.17 -19.46
CA PRO A 24 -10.71 -2.82 -20.88
C PRO A 24 -9.28 -2.98 -21.40
N VAL A 25 -9.09 -3.90 -22.33
CA VAL A 25 -7.85 -4.03 -23.11
C VAL A 25 -7.91 -2.93 -24.17
N THR A 26 -7.13 -1.88 -23.99
CA THR A 26 -6.83 -0.95 -25.07
C THR A 26 -5.85 -1.62 -26.03
N THR A 27 -6.25 -1.90 -27.25
CA THR A 27 -5.37 -2.41 -28.30
C THR A 27 -4.71 -1.24 -29.02
N SER A 28 -3.37 -1.26 -29.13
CA SER A 28 -2.64 -0.47 -30.11
C SER A 28 -2.94 -0.98 -31.53
N ASP A 29 -2.75 -0.14 -32.53
CA ASP A 29 -3.14 -0.34 -33.96
C ASP A 29 -2.48 -1.58 -34.62
N ASP A 30 -1.52 -2.21 -33.96
CA ASP A 30 -0.76 -3.39 -34.41
C ASP A 30 -1.29 -4.72 -33.85
N GLY A 31 -2.41 -4.74 -33.14
CA GLY A 31 -3.05 -5.96 -32.65
C GLY A 31 -2.30 -6.72 -31.54
N ASN A 32 -1.22 -6.15 -31.01
CA ASN A 32 -0.52 -6.70 -29.84
C ASN A 32 -1.10 -6.11 -28.56
N PRO A 33 -1.54 -6.92 -27.56
CA PRO A 33 -2.04 -6.38 -26.31
C PRO A 33 -0.92 -5.56 -25.62
N GLU A 34 -1.21 -4.28 -25.42
CA GLU A 34 -0.27 -3.38 -24.74
C GLU A 34 0.03 -3.92 -23.34
N GLN A 35 1.31 -4.07 -23.02
CA GLN A 35 1.72 -4.53 -21.71
C GLN A 35 1.20 -3.56 -20.64
N PRO A 36 0.62 -4.05 -19.53
CA PRO A 36 0.06 -3.19 -18.49
C PRO A 36 1.13 -2.22 -17.98
N THR A 37 0.78 -0.95 -17.92
CA THR A 37 1.69 0.07 -17.39
C THR A 37 2.00 -0.18 -15.91
N LEU A 38 3.06 0.39 -15.39
CA LEU A 38 3.35 0.29 -13.95
C LEU A 38 2.18 0.85 -13.10
N LYS A 39 1.47 1.87 -13.59
CA LYS A 39 0.28 2.38 -12.89
C LYS A 39 -0.81 1.32 -12.79
N ASP A 40 -1.10 0.62 -13.89
CA ASP A 40 -2.11 -0.44 -13.91
C ASP A 40 -1.71 -1.62 -13.01
N GLN A 41 -0.42 -1.95 -13.00
CA GLN A 41 0.13 -2.98 -12.14
C GLN A 41 0.07 -2.62 -10.65
N LEU A 42 0.12 -1.35 -10.28
CA LEU A 42 0.06 -0.91 -8.88
C LEU A 42 -1.36 -0.85 -8.32
N VAL A 43 -2.36 -0.54 -9.15
CA VAL A 43 -3.75 -0.43 -8.70
C VAL A 43 -4.21 -1.67 -7.94
N GLY A 44 -4.83 -1.47 -6.78
CA GLY A 44 -5.33 -2.51 -5.90
C GLY A 44 -4.72 -2.45 -4.49
N THR A 45 -4.89 -3.54 -3.76
CA THR A 45 -4.45 -3.67 -2.37
C THR A 45 -3.22 -4.58 -2.28
N TRP A 46 -2.26 -4.17 -1.45
CA TRP A 46 -1.00 -4.88 -1.26
C TRP A 46 -0.72 -5.06 0.22
N ASN A 47 -0.44 -6.28 0.64
CA ASN A 47 -0.05 -6.62 2.00
C ASN A 47 1.45 -6.44 2.20
N LEU A 48 1.85 -5.89 3.33
CA LEU A 48 3.26 -5.79 3.71
C LEU A 48 3.82 -7.18 4.04
N VAL A 49 4.93 -7.54 3.41
CA VAL A 49 5.67 -8.78 3.68
C VAL A 49 6.91 -8.51 4.52
N SER A 50 7.69 -7.49 4.15
CA SER A 50 8.91 -7.14 4.89
C SER A 50 9.24 -5.66 4.74
N TYR A 51 9.90 -5.11 5.77
CA TYR A 51 10.39 -3.74 5.79
C TYR A 51 11.80 -3.71 6.38
N ARG A 52 12.80 -3.61 5.52
CA ARG A 52 14.20 -3.52 5.92
C ARG A 52 14.75 -2.12 5.65
N VAL A 53 15.67 -1.70 6.47
CA VAL A 53 16.41 -0.44 6.30
C VAL A 53 17.88 -0.76 6.18
N GLU A 54 18.50 -0.25 5.14
CA GLU A 54 19.95 -0.34 4.89
C GLU A 54 20.61 0.98 5.26
N GLU A 55 21.63 0.93 6.09
CA GLU A 55 22.48 2.08 6.40
C GLU A 55 23.57 2.23 5.34
N LYS A 56 23.74 3.43 4.81
CA LYS A 56 24.63 3.67 3.67
C LYS A 56 26.09 3.41 4.00
N ASP A 57 26.53 3.88 5.16
CA ASP A 57 27.98 3.90 5.49
C ASP A 57 28.50 2.53 5.95
N THR A 58 27.63 1.70 6.51
CA THR A 58 28.00 0.39 7.07
C THR A 58 27.53 -0.77 6.21
N GLY A 59 26.54 -0.56 5.31
CA GLY A 59 25.83 -1.63 4.61
C GLY A 59 24.99 -2.51 5.53
N THR A 60 24.82 -2.12 6.77
CA THR A 60 24.05 -2.89 7.77
C THR A 60 22.55 -2.82 7.47
N PHE A 61 21.90 -3.99 7.56
CA PHE A 61 20.44 -4.09 7.44
C PHE A 61 19.80 -4.24 8.81
N ILE A 62 18.74 -3.46 9.04
CA ILE A 62 17.89 -3.61 10.21
C ILE A 62 16.45 -3.93 9.77
N ASN A 63 15.78 -4.82 10.50
CA ASN A 63 14.34 -5.05 10.35
C ASN A 63 13.59 -3.97 11.12
N ALA A 64 13.44 -2.81 10.52
CA ALA A 64 12.94 -1.62 11.18
C ALA A 64 11.53 -1.78 11.77
N MET A 65 10.75 -2.70 11.22
CA MET A 65 9.41 -3.04 11.69
C MET A 65 9.31 -4.45 12.31
N GLY A 66 10.46 -5.05 12.66
CA GLY A 66 10.52 -6.39 13.22
C GLY A 66 10.34 -7.52 12.20
N PRO A 67 10.29 -8.79 12.66
CA PRO A 67 10.33 -9.96 11.78
C PRO A 67 9.01 -10.24 11.03
N SER A 68 7.88 -9.79 11.55
CA SER A 68 6.55 -10.05 10.99
C SER A 68 5.72 -8.76 10.98
N PRO A 69 6.16 -7.74 10.20
CA PRO A 69 5.40 -6.51 10.08
C PRO A 69 4.09 -6.79 9.34
N ARG A 70 3.09 -5.93 9.55
CA ARG A 70 1.80 -6.07 8.89
C ARG A 70 1.26 -4.73 8.41
N GLY A 71 0.22 -4.76 7.64
CA GLY A 71 -0.43 -3.58 7.10
C GLY A 71 -0.60 -3.65 5.60
N ARG A 72 -1.19 -2.59 5.08
CA ARG A 72 -1.58 -2.54 3.66
C ARG A 72 -1.20 -1.21 3.04
N VAL A 73 -0.97 -1.27 1.73
CA VAL A 73 -0.99 -0.12 0.85
C VAL A 73 -2.08 -0.32 -0.19
N ILE A 74 -2.85 0.73 -0.45
CA ILE A 74 -3.97 0.72 -1.38
C ILE A 74 -3.71 1.80 -2.43
N PHE A 75 -3.72 1.40 -3.70
CA PHE A 75 -3.65 2.31 -4.84
C PHE A 75 -4.99 2.30 -5.56
N THR A 76 -5.59 3.47 -5.76
CA THR A 76 -6.84 3.60 -6.51
C THR A 76 -6.57 4.02 -7.96
N PRO A 77 -7.45 3.66 -8.92
CA PRO A 77 -7.29 4.03 -10.33
C PRO A 77 -7.27 5.55 -10.56
N ASP A 78 -7.99 6.30 -9.73
CA ASP A 78 -8.08 7.76 -9.78
C ASP A 78 -6.89 8.47 -9.13
N GLY A 79 -5.85 7.72 -8.71
CA GLY A 79 -4.57 8.28 -8.28
C GLY A 79 -4.45 8.59 -6.80
N TRP A 80 -5.21 7.94 -5.92
CA TRP A 80 -4.97 7.98 -4.48
C TRP A 80 -4.10 6.81 -4.03
N VAL A 81 -3.31 7.07 -3.00
CA VAL A 81 -2.55 6.05 -2.30
C VAL A 81 -2.70 6.22 -0.79
N ALA A 82 -3.01 5.13 -0.10
CA ALA A 82 -3.10 5.08 1.36
C ALA A 82 -2.16 4.01 1.90
N PHE A 83 -1.41 4.36 2.93
CA PHE A 83 -0.53 3.46 3.67
C PHE A 83 -1.00 3.36 5.11
N ASN A 84 -1.04 2.13 5.61
CA ASN A 84 -1.11 1.85 7.03
C ASN A 84 -0.27 0.61 7.31
N LEU A 85 0.96 0.82 7.77
CA LEU A 85 1.95 -0.21 8.02
C LEU A 85 2.39 -0.13 9.48
N GLU A 86 2.46 -1.27 10.14
CA GLU A 86 2.88 -1.37 11.53
C GLU A 86 3.90 -2.48 11.76
N GLY A 87 4.74 -2.26 12.74
CA GLY A 87 5.74 -3.23 13.16
C GLY A 87 5.15 -4.40 13.92
N SER A 88 5.98 -5.44 14.10
CA SER A 88 5.68 -6.59 14.95
C SER A 88 5.62 -6.20 16.43
N HIS A 89 4.97 -7.05 17.24
CA HIS A 89 4.99 -6.95 18.71
C HIS A 89 4.44 -5.62 19.27
N ARG A 90 3.46 -5.03 18.59
CA ARG A 90 2.76 -3.86 19.13
C ARG A 90 1.77 -4.31 20.20
N HIS A 91 1.83 -3.66 21.35
CA HIS A 91 0.89 -3.85 22.46
C HIS A 91 0.13 -2.54 22.70
N PRO A 92 -1.09 -2.58 23.26
CA PRO A 92 -1.76 -1.37 23.73
C PRO A 92 -0.85 -0.57 24.69
N ALA A 93 -0.91 0.76 24.60
CA ALA A 93 -0.21 1.60 25.56
C ALA A 93 -0.87 1.43 26.95
N GLU A 94 -0.07 1.19 27.97
CA GLU A 94 -0.52 1.15 29.37
C GLU A 94 -0.26 2.50 30.06
N THR A 95 0.72 3.25 29.55
CA THR A 95 1.11 4.56 30.05
C THR A 95 1.39 5.54 28.89
N GLU A 96 1.45 6.82 29.18
CA GLU A 96 1.84 7.84 28.18
C GLU A 96 3.26 7.63 27.63
N ALA A 97 4.14 7.02 28.40
CA ALA A 97 5.52 6.73 27.98
C ALA A 97 5.62 5.70 26.84
N ASP A 98 4.57 4.93 26.59
CA ASP A 98 4.56 3.88 25.56
C ASP A 98 4.29 4.43 24.15
N TYR A 99 3.58 5.56 24.04
CA TYR A 99 3.22 6.14 22.75
C TYR A 99 4.40 6.44 21.82
N PRO A 100 5.56 6.97 22.28
CA PRO A 100 6.71 7.17 21.41
C PRO A 100 7.22 5.88 20.77
N GLY A 101 7.16 4.74 21.48
CA GLY A 101 7.50 3.43 20.95
C GLY A 101 6.55 2.98 19.84
N LEU A 102 5.25 3.16 20.05
CA LEU A 102 4.21 2.86 19.07
C LEU A 102 4.37 3.73 17.82
N MET A 103 4.65 5.02 17.97
CA MET A 103 4.89 5.92 16.85
C MET A 103 6.09 5.51 15.99
N LYS A 104 7.16 5.01 16.59
CA LYS A 104 8.36 4.57 15.85
C LYS A 104 8.11 3.37 14.95
N THR A 105 7.11 2.56 15.25
CA THR A 105 6.75 1.34 14.50
C THR A 105 5.48 1.51 13.67
N LEU A 106 5.11 2.75 13.35
CA LEU A 106 3.98 3.08 12.51
C LEU A 106 4.45 3.84 11.26
N VAL A 107 3.88 3.54 10.10
CA VAL A 107 3.94 4.37 8.90
C VAL A 107 2.54 4.48 8.34
N ALA A 108 1.91 5.63 8.52
CA ALA A 108 0.55 5.87 8.06
C ALA A 108 0.48 7.23 7.34
N TYR A 109 -0.01 7.24 6.12
CA TYR A 109 -0.24 8.47 5.35
C TYR A 109 -1.16 8.20 4.17
N ILE A 110 -1.73 9.28 3.65
CA ILE A 110 -2.54 9.27 2.44
C ILE A 110 -2.14 10.44 1.54
N GLY A 111 -2.25 10.28 0.23
CA GLY A 111 -1.96 11.32 -0.73
C GLY A 111 -2.29 10.93 -2.16
N ARG A 112 -1.95 11.82 -3.09
CA ARG A 112 -2.04 11.54 -4.52
C ARG A 112 -0.78 10.86 -5.02
N TYR A 113 -0.90 9.98 -6.02
CA TYR A 113 0.26 9.41 -6.69
C TYR A 113 0.19 9.53 -8.21
N ARG A 114 1.35 9.52 -8.82
CA ARG A 114 1.58 9.34 -10.25
C ARG A 114 2.76 8.41 -10.48
N VAL A 115 2.92 7.94 -11.69
CA VAL A 115 4.03 7.06 -12.10
C VAL A 115 4.86 7.77 -13.16
N GLU A 116 6.19 7.72 -13.01
CA GLU A 116 7.19 8.18 -13.98
C GLU A 116 8.24 7.08 -14.15
N GLY A 117 8.29 6.44 -15.32
CA GLY A 117 9.16 5.29 -15.55
C GLY A 117 8.92 4.16 -14.54
N ASN A 118 9.97 3.77 -13.82
CA ASN A 118 9.90 2.75 -12.76
C ASN A 118 9.68 3.33 -11.36
N GLN A 119 9.26 4.59 -11.26
CA GLN A 119 9.02 5.26 -9.99
C GLN A 119 7.54 5.56 -9.80
N TRP A 120 7.03 5.27 -8.63
CA TRP A 120 5.85 5.96 -8.16
C TRP A 120 6.25 7.21 -7.38
N ILE A 121 5.51 8.29 -7.60
CA ILE A 121 5.74 9.59 -6.97
C ILE A 121 4.47 9.96 -6.25
N LYS A 122 4.55 10.29 -4.97
CA LYS A 122 3.40 10.63 -4.16
C LYS A 122 3.53 12.01 -3.55
N GLN A 123 2.43 12.74 -3.58
CA GLN A 123 2.22 14.01 -2.89
C GLN A 123 1.48 13.69 -1.59
N VAL A 124 2.16 13.77 -0.47
CA VAL A 124 1.59 13.45 0.85
C VAL A 124 0.64 14.56 1.29
N GLN A 125 -0.61 14.20 1.64
CA GLN A 125 -1.61 15.16 2.11
C GLN A 125 -1.82 15.09 3.62
N THR A 126 -1.85 13.90 4.19
CA THR A 126 -1.89 13.67 5.64
C THR A 126 -0.92 12.56 5.99
N ALA A 127 -0.28 12.64 7.14
CA ALA A 127 0.69 11.66 7.59
C ALA A 127 0.76 11.57 9.11
N TRP A 128 1.18 10.39 9.62
CA TRP A 128 1.54 10.19 11.02
C TRP A 128 2.74 11.06 11.46
N ALA A 129 3.64 11.38 10.53
CA ALA A 129 4.79 12.26 10.72
C ALA A 129 4.47 13.61 10.04
N PRO A 130 4.19 14.68 10.82
CA PRO A 130 3.76 15.97 10.29
C PRO A 130 4.71 16.57 9.24
N GLU A 131 6.01 16.31 9.38
CA GLU A 131 7.05 16.78 8.45
C GLU A 131 6.95 16.18 7.04
N TRP A 132 6.11 15.14 6.86
CA TRP A 132 5.86 14.54 5.54
C TRP A 132 4.73 15.23 4.78
N VAL A 133 3.86 15.94 5.49
CA VAL A 133 2.71 16.63 4.86
C VAL A 133 3.21 17.68 3.88
N GLY A 134 2.64 17.71 2.68
CA GLY A 134 3.02 18.64 1.61
C GLY A 134 4.29 18.21 0.83
N THR A 135 4.97 17.12 1.25
CA THR A 135 6.19 16.68 0.55
C THR A 135 5.86 15.79 -0.65
N GLU A 136 6.74 15.86 -1.66
CA GLU A 136 6.78 14.88 -2.73
C GLU A 136 7.79 13.78 -2.38
N GLN A 137 7.37 12.53 -2.48
CA GLN A 137 8.23 11.40 -2.17
C GLN A 137 8.27 10.41 -3.34
N ARG A 138 9.50 10.07 -3.78
CA ARG A 138 9.77 9.14 -4.88
C ARG A 138 10.17 7.77 -4.36
N ARG A 139 9.74 6.72 -5.04
CA ARG A 139 10.09 5.32 -4.76
C ARG A 139 10.34 4.60 -6.07
N THR A 140 11.45 3.90 -6.18
CA THR A 140 11.64 2.93 -7.26
C THR A 140 10.83 1.69 -6.92
N VAL A 141 10.11 1.16 -7.90
CA VAL A 141 9.29 -0.04 -7.72
C VAL A 141 9.49 -1.01 -8.88
N VAL A 142 9.56 -2.28 -8.53
CA VAL A 142 9.57 -3.40 -9.48
C VAL A 142 8.41 -4.31 -9.11
N VAL A 143 7.46 -4.47 -10.03
CA VAL A 143 6.34 -5.42 -9.89
C VAL A 143 6.68 -6.67 -10.66
N SER A 144 6.58 -7.83 -10.01
CA SER A 144 6.79 -9.14 -10.61
C SER A 144 5.65 -10.07 -10.19
N GLY A 145 4.71 -10.32 -11.09
CA GLY A 145 3.49 -11.05 -10.78
C GLY A 145 2.71 -10.40 -9.65
N THR A 146 2.56 -11.10 -8.54
CA THR A 146 1.85 -10.66 -7.35
C THR A 146 2.75 -10.00 -6.30
N THR A 147 4.03 -9.78 -6.59
CA THR A 147 5.00 -9.17 -5.67
C THR A 147 5.41 -7.78 -6.15
N ALA A 148 5.55 -6.82 -5.24
CA ALA A 148 6.11 -5.51 -5.50
C ALA A 148 7.29 -5.23 -4.56
N ASP A 149 8.46 -5.01 -5.13
CA ASP A 149 9.67 -4.59 -4.42
C ASP A 149 9.87 -3.08 -4.57
N VAL A 150 10.00 -2.41 -3.44
CA VAL A 150 10.05 -0.96 -3.35
C VAL A 150 11.32 -0.52 -2.67
N THR A 151 12.02 0.42 -3.29
CA THR A 151 13.25 1.01 -2.73
C THR A 151 13.08 2.52 -2.61
N THR A 152 13.42 3.06 -1.44
CA THR A 152 13.46 4.51 -1.24
C THR A 152 14.82 5.08 -1.67
N PRO A 153 14.89 6.36 -2.05
CA PRO A 153 16.16 7.06 -2.12
C PRO A 153 16.89 7.05 -0.77
N TRP A 154 18.20 7.24 -0.80
CA TRP A 154 18.99 7.48 0.40
C TRP A 154 18.55 8.76 1.09
N ARG A 155 18.21 8.67 2.37
CA ARG A 155 17.71 9.81 3.17
C ARG A 155 17.91 9.57 4.65
N LYS A 156 17.83 10.63 5.44
CA LYS A 156 17.71 10.51 6.89
C LYS A 156 16.25 10.22 7.24
N MET A 157 16.03 9.18 8.03
CA MET A 157 14.70 8.79 8.50
C MET A 157 14.51 9.25 9.94
N PRO A 158 13.32 9.78 10.30
CA PRO A 158 13.07 10.27 11.65
C PRO A 158 13.06 9.17 12.71
N ASN A 159 12.66 7.97 12.35
CA ASN A 159 12.39 6.88 13.28
C ASN A 159 13.44 5.76 13.27
N TRP A 160 14.34 5.70 12.28
CA TRP A 160 15.31 4.61 12.17
C TRP A 160 16.71 5.10 11.88
N ALA A 161 17.70 4.19 12.10
CA ALA A 161 19.08 4.45 11.82
C ALA A 161 19.66 5.69 12.53
N GLN A 162 19.04 6.13 13.62
CA GLN A 162 19.50 7.26 14.45
C GLN A 162 19.85 8.52 13.62
N GLY A 163 19.09 8.81 12.57
CA GLY A 163 19.31 9.93 11.68
C GLY A 163 20.45 9.75 10.68
N ARG A 164 21.08 8.57 10.61
CA ARG A 164 22.08 8.24 9.58
C ARG A 164 21.43 8.10 8.22
N LEU A 165 22.23 8.28 7.17
CA LEU A 165 21.77 8.12 5.80
C LEU A 165 21.39 6.67 5.52
N SER A 166 20.14 6.42 5.19
CA SER A 166 19.59 5.08 5.02
C SER A 166 18.56 5.03 3.89
N ARG A 167 18.26 3.83 3.41
CA ARG A 167 17.15 3.58 2.50
C ARG A 167 16.31 2.41 2.98
N SER A 168 15.02 2.44 2.63
CA SER A 168 14.11 1.33 2.92
C SER A 168 13.99 0.42 1.71
N LEU A 169 14.01 -0.88 1.98
CA LEU A 169 13.69 -1.95 1.03
C LEU A 169 12.44 -2.64 1.56
N ILE A 170 11.37 -2.52 0.81
CA ILE A 170 10.04 -2.93 1.25
C ILE A 170 9.49 -3.92 0.25
N ARG A 171 8.99 -5.06 0.71
CA ARG A 171 8.30 -6.04 -0.13
C ARG A 171 6.83 -6.09 0.22
N PHE A 172 6.03 -6.08 -0.82
CA PHE A 172 4.59 -6.24 -0.74
C PHE A 172 4.15 -7.45 -1.57
N GLN A 173 3.06 -8.07 -1.15
CA GLN A 173 2.32 -9.10 -1.87
C GLN A 173 0.93 -8.56 -2.18
N ARG A 174 0.47 -8.74 -3.42
CA ARG A 174 -0.91 -8.38 -3.79
C ARG A 174 -1.89 -9.12 -2.90
N ALA A 175 -2.86 -8.43 -2.36
CA ALA A 175 -3.95 -9.07 -1.63
C ALA A 175 -4.82 -9.86 -2.62
N GLU A 176 -5.26 -11.05 -2.19
CA GLU A 176 -6.27 -11.79 -2.93
C GLU A 176 -7.62 -11.09 -2.78
N ASP A 177 -8.45 -11.16 -3.82
CA ASP A 177 -9.79 -10.61 -3.78
C ASP A 177 -10.63 -11.41 -2.76
N GLY A 178 -11.11 -10.72 -1.73
CA GLY A 178 -11.96 -11.33 -0.69
C GLY A 178 -11.25 -11.73 0.62
N ALA A 179 -9.98 -11.35 0.81
CA ALA A 179 -9.26 -11.54 2.08
C ALA A 179 -9.34 -10.32 3.00
#